data_361c26c8da75353518b423c967317d3d
#
_entry.id   361c26c8da75353518b423c967317d3d
#
_cell.length_a   1.000
_cell.length_b   1.000
_cell.length_c   1.000
_cell.angle_alpha   90.00
_cell.angle_beta   90.00
_cell.angle_gamma   90.00
#
_symmetry.space_group_name_H-M   'P 1'
#
loop_
_entity.id
_entity.type
_entity.pdbx_description
1 polymer ?
#
loop_
_entity_poly.entity_id
_entity_poly.type
_entity_poly.pdbx_seq_one_letter_code
_entity_poly.pdbx_strand_id
1 'polypeptide(L)'
;MEKIQMKTPLVEMDGDEMTRVLWRMIKDELICPFVDLKTEYYDLGLLHRNETRDQVTVDAALATKKYGVAVKCATITPNAQRMVEYPQLTEMWKS
;
A
#
# COMPACT_ATOMS: atom_id res chain seq x y z
N MET A 1 -20.39 -16.90 12.91
CA MET A 1 -19.12 -16.97 13.66
C MET A 1 -18.67 -15.56 14.00
N GLU A 2 -18.36 -15.34 15.26
CA GLU A 2 -17.81 -14.05 15.64
C GLU A 2 -16.41 -13.89 15.08
N LYS A 3 -16.14 -12.71 14.56
CA LYS A 3 -14.82 -12.39 14.02
C LYS A 3 -13.87 -12.03 15.16
N ILE A 4 -12.61 -12.37 14.96
CA ILE A 4 -11.55 -11.98 15.89
C ILE A 4 -11.40 -10.45 15.84
N GLN A 5 -11.39 -9.82 17.01
CA GLN A 5 -11.26 -8.36 17.11
C GLN A 5 -9.80 -7.96 17.23
N MET A 6 -9.41 -6.93 16.49
CA MET A 6 -8.06 -6.37 16.55
C MET A 6 -7.99 -5.28 17.61
N LYS A 7 -6.88 -5.25 18.34
CA LYS A 7 -6.62 -4.20 19.34
C LYS A 7 -5.94 -2.99 18.71
N THR A 8 -5.08 -3.24 17.76
CA THR A 8 -4.27 -2.21 17.07
C THR A 8 -4.56 -2.30 15.58
N PRO A 9 -4.74 -1.17 14.89
CA PRO A 9 -4.94 -1.24 13.45
C PRO A 9 -3.69 -1.73 12.74
N LEU A 10 -3.90 -2.45 11.64
CA LEU A 10 -2.84 -2.85 10.72
C LEU A 10 -2.58 -1.71 9.74
N VAL A 11 -1.34 -1.28 9.62
CA VAL A 11 -0.99 -0.33 8.57
C VAL A 11 -0.97 -1.09 7.25
N GLU A 12 -1.84 -0.73 6.35
CA GLU A 12 -2.02 -1.41 5.07
C GLU A 12 -1.41 -0.55 3.97
N MET A 13 -0.31 -1.03 3.38
CA MET A 13 0.38 -0.34 2.30
C MET A 13 0.09 -1.05 0.98
N ASP A 14 -0.86 -0.52 0.23
CA ASP A 14 -1.21 -1.07 -1.08
C ASP A 14 -0.09 -0.80 -2.07
N GLY A 15 0.00 -1.64 -3.09
CA GLY A 15 1.10 -1.58 -4.04
C GLY A 15 0.63 -1.40 -5.47
N ASP A 16 1.40 -1.96 -6.39
CA ASP A 16 1.18 -1.81 -7.82
C ASP A 16 0.75 -3.10 -8.47
N GLU A 17 0.04 -2.97 -9.57
CA GLU A 17 -0.31 -4.03 -10.51
C GLU A 17 -0.89 -5.27 -9.83
N MET A 18 -0.29 -6.43 -10.06
CA MET A 18 -0.81 -7.72 -9.60
C MET A 18 -0.83 -7.86 -8.09
N THR A 19 0.12 -7.28 -7.37
CA THR A 19 0.18 -7.41 -5.92
C THR A 19 -1.02 -6.73 -5.25
N ARG A 20 -1.48 -5.64 -5.83
CA ARG A 20 -2.67 -4.91 -5.37
C ARG A 20 -3.91 -5.78 -5.46
N VAL A 21 -4.06 -6.48 -6.56
CA VAL A 21 -5.20 -7.39 -6.80
C VAL A 21 -5.12 -8.60 -5.86
N LEU A 22 -3.94 -9.21 -5.76
CA LEU A 22 -3.74 -10.39 -4.91
C LEU A 22 -3.99 -10.07 -3.44
N TRP A 23 -3.53 -8.93 -2.97
CA TRP A 23 -3.75 -8.52 -1.58
C TRP A 23 -5.23 -8.33 -1.28
N ARG A 24 -5.98 -7.75 -2.21
CA ARG A 24 -7.44 -7.61 -2.06
C ARG A 24 -8.10 -8.96 -1.92
N MET A 25 -7.72 -9.92 -2.77
CA MET A 25 -8.27 -11.28 -2.70
C MET A 25 -7.96 -11.94 -1.36
N ILE A 26 -6.73 -11.79 -0.87
CA ILE A 26 -6.32 -12.34 0.42
C ILE A 26 -7.17 -11.73 1.55
N LYS A 27 -7.37 -10.42 1.55
CA LYS A 27 -8.22 -9.78 2.56
C LYS A 27 -9.64 -10.31 2.50
N ASP A 28 -10.23 -10.31 1.33
CA ASP A 28 -11.65 -10.60 1.18
C ASP A 28 -11.97 -12.08 1.42
N GLU A 29 -11.09 -12.98 1.03
CA GLU A 29 -11.37 -14.42 1.07
C GLU A 29 -10.76 -15.13 2.28
N LEU A 30 -9.63 -14.66 2.78
CA LEU A 30 -8.89 -15.36 3.85
C LEU A 30 -8.89 -14.63 5.18
N ILE A 31 -8.92 -13.31 5.19
CA ILE A 31 -8.79 -12.53 6.44
C ILE A 31 -10.14 -12.03 6.94
N CYS A 32 -10.84 -11.26 6.13
CA CYS A 32 -12.06 -10.58 6.56
C CYS A 32 -13.20 -11.52 7.00
N PRO A 33 -13.32 -12.76 6.46
CA PRO A 33 -14.32 -13.68 6.98
C PRO A 33 -14.09 -14.10 8.44
N PHE A 34 -12.87 -14.02 8.94
CA PHE A 34 -12.49 -14.50 10.27
C PHE A 34 -12.06 -13.39 11.23
N VAL A 35 -11.58 -12.28 10.68
CA VAL A 35 -11.04 -11.16 11.46
C VAL A 35 -11.81 -9.89 11.13
N ASP A 36 -12.21 -9.16 12.16
CA ASP A 36 -12.75 -7.81 11.96
C ASP A 36 -11.55 -6.89 11.71
N LEU A 37 -11.14 -6.85 10.45
CA LEU A 37 -9.90 -6.21 10.04
C LEU A 37 -10.02 -4.69 10.12
N LYS A 38 -9.17 -4.10 10.95
CA LYS A 38 -9.06 -2.64 11.08
C LYS A 38 -7.73 -2.22 10.49
N THR A 39 -7.78 -1.37 9.48
CA THR A 39 -6.58 -0.92 8.80
C THR A 39 -6.48 0.58 8.80
N GLU A 40 -5.24 1.06 8.77
CA GLU A 40 -4.91 2.41 8.37
C GLU A 40 -4.28 2.29 6.98
N TYR A 41 -5.01 2.75 5.98
CA TYR A 41 -4.72 2.48 4.57
C TYR A 41 -3.85 3.56 3.95
N TYR A 42 -2.79 3.14 3.27
CA TYR A 42 -1.92 4.01 2.48
C TYR A 42 -1.73 3.40 1.10
N ASP A 43 -2.05 4.16 0.07
CA ASP A 43 -1.87 3.73 -1.31
C ASP A 43 -0.43 4.07 -1.74
N LEU A 44 0.43 3.06 -1.79
CA LEU A 44 1.80 3.20 -2.27
C LEU A 44 1.93 2.87 -3.76
N GLY A 45 0.81 2.81 -4.47
CA GLY A 45 0.84 2.68 -5.92
C GLY A 45 1.62 3.82 -6.55
N LEU A 46 2.27 3.54 -7.69
CA LEU A 46 3.17 4.49 -8.34
C LEU A 46 2.50 5.83 -8.63
N LEU A 47 1.25 5.79 -9.11
CA LEU A 47 0.53 7.01 -9.46
C LEU A 47 0.24 7.88 -8.24
N HIS A 48 -0.15 7.27 -7.12
CA HIS A 48 -0.44 8.02 -5.89
C HIS A 48 0.84 8.55 -5.26
N ARG A 49 1.93 7.78 -5.30
CA ARG A 49 3.23 8.29 -4.85
C ARG A 49 3.66 9.49 -5.67
N ASN A 50 3.39 9.46 -6.97
CA ASN A 50 3.67 10.60 -7.85
C ASN A 50 2.84 11.82 -7.48
N GLU A 51 1.53 11.64 -7.25
CA GLU A 51 0.63 12.73 -6.86
C GLU A 51 1.06 13.42 -5.57
N THR A 52 1.53 12.63 -4.59
CA THR A 52 1.91 13.15 -3.28
C THR A 52 3.39 13.54 -3.20
N ARG A 53 4.13 13.44 -4.30
CA ARG A 53 5.59 13.62 -4.33
C ARG A 53 6.27 12.75 -3.29
N ASP A 54 5.83 11.49 -3.24
CA ASP A 54 6.33 10.45 -2.34
C ASP A 54 6.06 10.70 -0.85
N GLN A 55 5.24 11.68 -0.51
CA GLN A 55 4.88 11.95 0.88
C GLN A 55 4.13 10.78 1.51
N VAL A 56 3.30 10.07 0.73
CA VAL A 56 2.56 8.91 1.22
C VAL A 56 3.48 7.83 1.77
N THR A 57 4.67 7.66 1.18
CA THR A 57 5.66 6.69 1.66
C THR A 57 6.15 7.05 3.06
N VAL A 58 6.42 8.32 3.29
CA VAL A 58 6.83 8.84 4.61
C VAL A 58 5.71 8.66 5.63
N ASP A 59 4.49 9.02 5.24
CA ASP A 59 3.32 8.92 6.12
C ASP A 59 3.06 7.46 6.53
N ALA A 60 3.19 6.53 5.59
CA ALA A 60 3.02 5.09 5.86
C ALA A 60 4.11 4.58 6.82
N ALA A 61 5.34 5.03 6.64
CA ALA A 61 6.45 4.65 7.52
C ALA A 61 6.22 5.17 8.94
N LEU A 62 5.77 6.40 9.09
CA LEU A 62 5.47 6.99 10.40
C LEU A 62 4.31 6.26 11.08
N ALA A 63 3.27 5.90 10.33
CA ALA A 63 2.16 5.12 10.86
C ALA A 63 2.64 3.74 11.34
N THR A 64 3.52 3.10 10.58
CA THR A 64 4.10 1.81 10.96
C THR A 64 4.89 1.91 12.26
N LYS A 65 5.65 2.98 12.41
CA LYS A 65 6.38 3.24 13.65
C LYS A 65 5.42 3.41 14.83
N LYS A 66 4.29 4.10 14.60
CA LYS A 66 3.29 4.36 15.63
C LYS A 66 2.58 3.08 16.07
N TYR A 67 2.12 2.26 15.12
CA TYR A 67 1.29 1.09 15.43
C TYR A 67 2.09 -0.21 15.57
N GLY A 68 3.28 -0.28 15.01
CA GLY A 68 4.18 -1.41 15.19
C GLY A 68 3.92 -2.61 14.29
N VAL A 69 2.92 -2.57 13.41
CA VAL A 69 2.61 -3.67 12.51
C VAL A 69 2.11 -3.13 11.17
N ALA A 70 2.59 -3.72 10.09
CA ALA A 70 2.21 -3.32 8.75
C ALA A 70 2.28 -4.49 7.79
N VAL A 71 1.49 -4.41 6.72
CA VAL A 71 1.63 -5.26 5.54
C VAL A 71 1.92 -4.33 4.36
N LYS A 72 2.89 -4.71 3.55
CA LYS A 72 3.26 -3.92 2.37
C LYS A 72 3.23 -4.80 1.13
N CYS A 73 2.50 -4.34 0.14
CA CYS A 73 2.51 -4.95 -1.19
C CYS A 73 3.72 -4.48 -1.98
N ALA A 74 4.12 -5.25 -2.98
CA ALA A 74 5.23 -4.87 -3.86
C ALA A 74 4.90 -3.60 -4.63
N THR A 75 5.91 -2.77 -4.83
CA THR A 75 5.78 -1.51 -5.54
C THR A 75 6.73 -1.44 -6.72
N ILE A 76 6.35 -0.67 -7.74
CA ILE A 76 7.17 -0.44 -8.92
C ILE A 76 8.28 0.56 -8.59
N THR A 77 9.50 0.26 -9.02
CA THR A 77 10.59 1.23 -9.00
C THR A 77 10.55 2.04 -10.30
N PRO A 78 10.39 3.36 -10.23
CA PRO A 78 10.30 4.18 -11.45
C PRO A 78 11.68 4.32 -12.11
N ASN A 79 11.93 3.49 -13.11
CA ASN A 79 13.12 3.57 -13.96
C ASN A 79 12.74 4.13 -15.33
N ALA A 80 13.71 4.25 -16.24
CA ALA A 80 13.49 4.85 -17.57
C ALA A 80 12.35 4.15 -18.32
N GLN A 81 12.30 2.83 -18.29
CA GLN A 81 11.25 2.07 -18.98
C GLN A 81 9.89 2.34 -18.37
N ARG A 82 9.79 2.38 -17.04
CA ARG A 82 8.54 2.66 -16.35
C ARG A 82 8.06 4.10 -16.60
N MET A 83 8.98 5.04 -16.76
CA MET A 83 8.63 6.41 -17.13
C MET A 83 7.94 6.48 -18.49
N VAL A 84 8.32 5.60 -19.42
CA VAL A 84 7.66 5.50 -20.72
C VAL A 84 6.27 4.90 -20.59
N GLU A 85 6.12 3.83 -19.78
CA GLU A 85 4.84 3.15 -19.54
C GLU A 85 3.85 4.04 -18.78
N TYR A 86 4.35 4.95 -17.94
CA TYR A 86 3.55 5.85 -17.11
C TYR A 86 3.89 7.30 -17.45
N PRO A 87 3.40 7.82 -18.59
CA PRO A 87 3.81 9.16 -19.05
C PRO A 87 3.37 10.28 -18.11
N GLN A 88 2.42 10.04 -17.21
CA GLN A 88 1.97 11.02 -16.23
C GLN A 88 2.93 11.23 -15.06
N LEU A 89 4.01 10.45 -14.96
CA LEU A 89 4.99 10.62 -13.90
C LEU A 89 5.80 11.92 -14.08
N THR A 90 6.10 12.57 -12.96
CA THR A 90 6.81 13.83 -12.96
C THR A 90 8.33 13.64 -12.97
N GLU A 91 9.06 14.75 -13.15
CA GLU A 91 10.51 14.77 -13.20
C GLU A 91 11.19 14.25 -11.93
N MET A 92 10.48 14.24 -10.77
CA MET A 92 11.05 13.78 -9.51
C MET A 92 11.56 12.34 -9.57
N TRP A 93 11.06 11.54 -10.53
CA TRP A 93 11.44 10.14 -10.68
C TRP A 93 12.63 9.95 -11.62
N LYS A 94 13.11 10.99 -12.27
CA LYS A 94 14.29 10.93 -13.11
C LYS A 94 15.53 11.05 -12.23
N SER A 95 16.36 10.06 -12.31
CA SER A 95 17.64 10.04 -11.60
C SER A 95 18.80 10.22 -12.58
#